data_cee015672ae6f355336d01b55f808704
#
_entry.id   cee015672ae6f355336d01b55f808704
#
_cell.length_a   1.000
_cell.length_b   1.000
_cell.length_c   1.000
_cell.angle_alpha   90.00
_cell.angle_beta   90.00
_cell.angle_gamma   90.00
#
_symmetry.space_group_name_H-M   'P 1'
#
loop_
_entity.id
_entity.type
_entity.pdbx_description
1 polymer ?
#
loop_
_entity_poly.entity_id
_entity_poly.type
_entity_poly.pdbx_seq_one_letter_code
_entity_poly.pdbx_strand_id
1 'polypeptide(L)'
;MVEIRVDKTASRGIAIAPAYLYQEPDLTPDHYVVDKDQIEQEEERFGEVKRAVLAELEQLAQENPIFAAHLAIADDFTLQEGVLGRIRSGEKNVQQAIAETVEEVAAIFGQMDDEYMRERKADVLDIGKRFLIKCKNIKVQDLAAIQEPVIVVARDLFPSDTVKMNPEYVKGILTQEGGVTSHVSIMAKNYGIPALTGVTGILEKVQNGN
;
A
#
# COMPACT_ATOMS: atom_id res chain seq x y z
N MET A 1 15.84 18.24 -21.38
CA MET A 1 15.01 18.70 -20.25
C MET A 1 13.55 18.38 -20.60
N VAL A 2 12.86 17.62 -19.76
CA VAL A 2 11.43 17.31 -19.95
C VAL A 2 10.63 18.19 -18.99
N GLU A 3 9.71 18.99 -19.49
CA GLU A 3 8.77 19.78 -18.68
C GLU A 3 7.43 19.05 -18.63
N ILE A 4 6.90 18.85 -17.42
CA ILE A 4 5.59 18.25 -17.19
C ILE A 4 4.76 19.27 -16.43
N ARG A 5 3.63 19.68 -17.02
CA ARG A 5 2.66 20.59 -16.39
C ARG A 5 1.52 19.76 -15.79
N VAL A 6 1.16 20.08 -14.56
CA VAL A 6 0.11 19.40 -13.80
C VAL A 6 -0.84 20.44 -13.26
N ASP A 7 -2.13 20.23 -13.46
CA ASP A 7 -3.17 21.19 -13.04
C ASP A 7 -3.48 21.10 -11.54
N LYS A 8 -3.10 20.01 -10.88
CA LYS A 8 -3.44 19.76 -9.48
C LYS A 8 -2.17 19.60 -8.63
N THR A 9 -1.97 20.55 -7.74
CA THR A 9 -0.88 20.53 -6.76
C THR A 9 -1.41 20.02 -5.42
N ALA A 10 -0.83 18.94 -4.91
CA ALA A 10 -1.17 18.38 -3.62
C ALA A 10 -0.61 19.21 -2.47
N SER A 11 0.69 19.55 -2.53
CA SER A 11 1.35 20.44 -1.58
C SER A 11 2.26 21.41 -2.33
N ARG A 12 2.15 22.70 -2.01
CA ARG A 12 2.90 23.77 -2.70
C ARG A 12 4.35 23.81 -2.23
N GLY A 13 5.24 24.20 -3.12
CA GLY A 13 6.65 24.42 -2.82
C GLY A 13 7.53 24.23 -4.04
N ILE A 14 8.84 24.34 -3.82
CA ILE A 14 9.89 24.07 -4.81
C ILE A 14 10.84 23.07 -4.21
N ALA A 15 11.14 22.01 -4.94
CA ALA A 15 12.12 21.00 -4.56
C ALA A 15 13.06 20.73 -5.73
N ILE A 16 14.35 20.58 -5.44
CA ILE A 16 15.39 20.21 -6.41
C ILE A 16 16.24 19.13 -5.74
N ALA A 17 16.15 17.92 -6.24
CA ALA A 17 16.94 16.78 -5.80
C ALA A 17 16.87 15.67 -6.86
N PRO A 18 17.78 14.69 -6.84
CA PRO A 18 17.68 13.51 -7.70
C PRO A 18 16.38 12.75 -7.51
N ALA A 19 15.84 12.17 -8.58
CA ALA A 19 14.68 11.33 -8.51
C ALA A 19 15.00 9.96 -7.91
N TYR A 20 14.18 9.50 -6.98
CA TYR A 20 14.16 8.15 -6.44
C TYR A 20 12.88 7.45 -6.89
N LEU A 21 13.00 6.52 -7.83
CA LEU A 21 11.87 5.73 -8.31
C LEU A 21 11.54 4.64 -7.29
N TYR A 22 10.41 4.79 -6.61
CA TYR A 22 9.84 3.74 -5.79
C TYR A 22 9.11 2.75 -6.68
N GLN A 23 9.61 1.53 -6.70
CA GLN A 23 9.00 0.43 -7.45
C GLN A 23 8.10 -0.37 -6.52
N GLU A 24 6.80 -0.34 -6.81
CA GLU A 24 5.87 -1.23 -6.14
C GLU A 24 6.19 -2.69 -6.47
N PRO A 25 6.11 -3.59 -5.48
CA PRO A 25 6.26 -5.01 -5.73
C PRO A 25 5.12 -5.52 -6.61
N ASP A 26 5.42 -6.50 -7.46
CA ASP A 26 4.37 -7.22 -8.18
C ASP A 26 3.60 -8.13 -7.22
N LEU A 27 2.39 -7.72 -6.89
CA LEU A 27 1.47 -8.41 -6.00
C LEU A 27 0.41 -9.23 -6.74
N THR A 28 0.52 -9.36 -8.06
CA THR A 28 -0.37 -10.21 -8.84
C THR A 28 -0.38 -11.62 -8.25
N PRO A 29 -1.54 -12.15 -7.85
CA PRO A 29 -1.62 -13.49 -7.31
C PRO A 29 -1.15 -14.55 -8.31
N ASP A 30 -0.36 -15.50 -7.85
CA ASP A 30 -0.02 -16.65 -8.67
C ASP A 30 -1.27 -17.50 -8.90
N HIS A 31 -1.42 -18.03 -10.12
CA HIS A 31 -2.53 -18.91 -10.46
C HIS A 31 -2.08 -20.37 -10.44
N TYR A 32 -2.55 -21.12 -9.45
CA TYR A 32 -2.42 -22.58 -9.40
C TYR A 32 -3.72 -23.17 -8.87
N VAL A 33 -4.01 -24.38 -9.31
CA VAL A 33 -5.18 -25.13 -8.85
C VAL A 33 -4.86 -25.73 -7.49
N VAL A 34 -5.82 -25.64 -6.59
CA VAL A 34 -5.73 -26.24 -5.25
C VAL A 34 -6.52 -27.55 -5.27
N ASP A 35 -5.83 -28.67 -5.11
CA ASP A 35 -6.49 -29.97 -4.97
C ASP A 35 -7.11 -30.10 -3.56
N LYS A 36 -8.11 -30.98 -3.42
CA LYS A 36 -8.84 -31.11 -2.15
C LYS A 36 -7.98 -31.48 -0.94
N ASP A 37 -6.91 -32.21 -1.16
CA ASP A 37 -5.92 -32.59 -0.15
C ASP A 37 -4.95 -31.45 0.20
N GLN A 38 -4.93 -30.37 -0.59
CA GLN A 38 -4.09 -29.19 -0.37
C GLN A 38 -4.85 -28.06 0.36
N ILE A 39 -6.15 -28.16 0.53
CA ILE A 39 -6.96 -27.10 1.19
C ILE A 39 -6.44 -26.81 2.59
N GLU A 40 -6.18 -27.83 3.39
CA GLU A 40 -5.66 -27.69 4.75
C GLU A 40 -4.30 -26.97 4.75
N GLN A 41 -3.43 -27.27 3.78
CA GLN A 41 -2.14 -26.59 3.63
C GLN A 41 -2.29 -25.11 3.26
N GLU A 42 -3.25 -24.74 2.40
CA GLU A 42 -3.52 -23.35 2.07
C GLU A 42 -4.13 -22.58 3.27
N GLU A 43 -4.99 -23.22 4.08
CA GLU A 43 -5.48 -22.64 5.33
C GLU A 43 -4.34 -22.42 6.34
N GLU A 44 -3.46 -23.39 6.51
CA GLU A 44 -2.28 -23.31 7.37
C GLU A 44 -1.36 -22.15 6.94
N ARG A 45 -1.11 -22.06 5.64
CA ARG A 45 -0.33 -20.98 5.03
C ARG A 45 -0.95 -19.60 5.29
N PHE A 46 -2.28 -19.47 5.16
CA PHE A 46 -2.96 -18.23 5.54
C PHE A 46 -2.79 -17.93 7.02
N GLY A 47 -2.92 -18.91 7.90
CA GLY A 47 -2.69 -18.76 9.33
C GLY A 47 -1.27 -18.28 9.69
N GLU A 48 -0.25 -18.76 8.99
CA GLU A 48 1.14 -18.30 9.15
C GLU A 48 1.31 -16.86 8.69
N VAL A 49 0.81 -16.54 7.50
CA VAL A 49 0.85 -15.17 6.94
C VAL A 49 0.13 -14.20 7.86
N LYS A 50 -1.05 -14.56 8.34
CA LYS A 50 -1.81 -13.75 9.30
C LYS A 50 -1.00 -13.46 10.57
N ARG A 51 -0.45 -14.49 11.20
CA ARG A 51 0.37 -14.33 12.42
C ARG A 51 1.54 -13.37 12.19
N ALA A 52 2.22 -13.52 11.04
CA ALA A 52 3.35 -12.66 10.69
C ALA A 52 2.94 -11.19 10.46
N VAL A 53 1.78 -10.96 9.81
CA VAL A 53 1.22 -9.61 9.58
C VAL A 53 0.80 -8.96 10.91
N LEU A 54 0.07 -9.69 11.75
CA LEU A 54 -0.37 -9.17 13.04
C LEU A 54 0.80 -8.82 13.95
N ALA A 55 1.80 -9.69 14.06
CA ALA A 55 2.99 -9.43 14.87
C ALA A 55 3.77 -8.19 14.39
N GLU A 56 3.88 -7.98 13.07
CA GLU A 56 4.48 -6.76 12.51
C GLU A 56 3.66 -5.52 12.84
N LEU A 57 2.33 -5.58 12.68
CA LEU A 57 1.44 -4.46 12.97
C LEU A 57 1.38 -4.11 14.46
N GLU A 58 1.42 -5.09 15.35
CA GLU A 58 1.52 -4.89 16.81
C GLU A 58 2.78 -4.10 17.18
N GLN A 59 3.92 -4.44 16.57
CA GLN A 59 5.16 -3.70 16.78
C GLN A 59 5.05 -2.26 16.25
N LEU A 60 4.57 -2.07 15.03
CA LEU A 60 4.42 -0.76 14.41
C LEU A 60 3.39 0.13 15.14
N ALA A 61 2.35 -0.46 15.72
CA ALA A 61 1.33 0.26 16.50
C ALA A 61 1.88 0.88 17.79
N GLN A 62 2.99 0.37 18.32
CA GLN A 62 3.68 0.98 19.45
C GLN A 62 4.37 2.30 19.07
N GLU A 63 4.76 2.41 17.81
CA GLU A 63 5.48 3.59 17.28
C GLU A 63 4.52 4.62 16.69
N ASN A 64 3.43 4.16 16.05
CA ASN A 64 2.49 5.04 15.36
C ASN A 64 1.05 4.54 15.45
N PRO A 65 0.11 5.38 15.97
CA PRO A 65 -1.30 5.01 16.17
C PRO A 65 -2.06 4.58 14.90
N ILE A 66 -1.63 4.97 13.71
CA ILE A 66 -2.27 4.55 12.45
C ILE A 66 -2.27 3.03 12.31
N PHE A 67 -1.20 2.37 12.77
CA PHE A 67 -1.10 0.91 12.70
C PHE A 67 -2.00 0.17 13.68
N ALA A 68 -2.53 0.83 14.71
CA ALA A 68 -3.56 0.26 15.56
C ALA A 68 -4.88 0.03 14.79
N ALA A 69 -5.23 0.97 13.90
CA ALA A 69 -6.38 0.80 13.00
C ALA A 69 -6.12 -0.31 11.96
N HIS A 70 -4.91 -0.35 11.39
CA HIS A 70 -4.52 -1.43 10.47
C HIS A 70 -4.54 -2.80 11.14
N LEU A 71 -4.08 -2.90 12.39
CA LEU A 71 -4.15 -4.13 13.18
C LEU A 71 -5.60 -4.61 13.36
N ALA A 72 -6.51 -3.70 13.69
CA ALA A 72 -7.93 -4.02 13.85
C ALA A 72 -8.55 -4.53 12.52
N ILE A 73 -8.20 -3.95 11.37
CA ILE A 73 -8.66 -4.42 10.06
C ILE A 73 -8.06 -5.80 9.73
N ALA A 74 -6.75 -5.98 9.97
CA ALA A 74 -6.07 -7.24 9.68
C ALA A 74 -6.59 -8.41 10.55
N ASP A 75 -7.04 -8.13 11.78
CA ASP A 75 -7.61 -9.11 12.70
C ASP A 75 -9.14 -9.22 12.62
N ASP A 76 -9.78 -8.50 11.69
CA ASP A 76 -11.23 -8.53 11.53
C ASP A 76 -11.71 -9.92 11.08
N PHE A 77 -12.75 -10.40 11.77
CA PHE A 77 -13.32 -11.73 11.53
C PHE A 77 -13.90 -11.87 10.11
N THR A 78 -14.52 -10.82 9.58
CA THR A 78 -15.17 -10.84 8.26
C THR A 78 -14.11 -10.99 7.16
N LEU A 79 -12.99 -10.27 7.28
CA LEU A 79 -11.86 -10.39 6.36
C LEU A 79 -11.29 -11.82 6.39
N GLN A 80 -11.09 -12.36 7.58
CA GLN A 80 -10.50 -13.70 7.76
C GLN A 80 -11.41 -14.80 7.21
N GLU A 81 -12.68 -14.79 7.56
CA GLU A 81 -13.66 -15.79 7.06
C GLU A 81 -13.89 -15.64 5.56
N GLY A 82 -13.80 -14.43 5.02
CA GLY A 82 -13.82 -14.20 3.58
C GLY A 82 -12.69 -14.91 2.84
N VAL A 83 -11.46 -14.84 3.38
CA VAL A 83 -10.30 -15.56 2.82
C VAL A 83 -10.46 -17.07 3.00
N LEU A 84 -10.73 -17.52 4.22
CA LEU A 84 -10.87 -18.96 4.53
C LEU A 84 -12.01 -19.62 3.74
N GLY A 85 -13.15 -18.92 3.58
CA GLY A 85 -14.27 -19.42 2.79
C GLY A 85 -13.89 -19.68 1.32
N ARG A 86 -13.09 -18.80 0.72
CA ARG A 86 -12.60 -18.97 -0.66
C ARG A 86 -11.62 -20.14 -0.78
N ILE A 87 -10.73 -20.31 0.19
CA ILE A 87 -9.80 -21.46 0.23
C ILE A 87 -10.58 -22.77 0.39
N ARG A 88 -11.54 -22.82 1.34
CA ARG A 88 -12.37 -24.01 1.61
C ARG A 88 -13.25 -24.43 0.44
N SER A 89 -13.65 -23.51 -0.40
CA SER A 89 -14.37 -23.84 -1.63
C SER A 89 -13.50 -24.67 -2.59
N GLY A 90 -12.18 -24.65 -2.43
CA GLY A 90 -11.21 -25.35 -3.30
C GLY A 90 -11.00 -24.69 -4.65
N GLU A 91 -11.56 -23.50 -4.85
CA GLU A 91 -11.46 -22.77 -6.13
C GLU A 91 -10.28 -21.82 -6.18
N LYS A 92 -9.79 -21.39 -5.01
CA LYS A 92 -8.78 -20.34 -4.90
C LYS A 92 -7.64 -20.75 -3.96
N ASN A 93 -6.42 -20.46 -4.41
CA ASN A 93 -5.26 -20.50 -3.54
C ASN A 93 -5.24 -19.31 -2.58
N VAL A 94 -4.39 -19.34 -1.57
CA VAL A 94 -4.31 -18.32 -0.52
C VAL A 94 -4.09 -16.91 -1.08
N GLN A 95 -3.27 -16.74 -2.11
CA GLN A 95 -2.99 -15.42 -2.69
C GLN A 95 -4.22 -14.84 -3.39
N GLN A 96 -4.92 -15.65 -4.20
CA GLN A 96 -6.15 -15.27 -4.87
C GLN A 96 -7.25 -14.97 -3.85
N ALA A 97 -7.39 -15.82 -2.83
CA ALA A 97 -8.37 -15.65 -1.77
C ALA A 97 -8.16 -14.33 -1.00
N ILE A 98 -6.91 -14.00 -0.67
CA ILE A 98 -6.56 -12.71 -0.04
C ILE A 98 -6.93 -11.55 -0.98
N ALA A 99 -6.45 -11.55 -2.23
CA ALA A 99 -6.67 -10.46 -3.16
C ALA A 99 -8.17 -10.18 -3.40
N GLU A 100 -8.95 -11.22 -3.71
CA GLU A 100 -10.38 -11.07 -3.97
C GLU A 100 -11.18 -10.63 -2.74
N THR A 101 -10.84 -11.13 -1.54
CA THR A 101 -11.49 -10.70 -0.30
C THR A 101 -11.19 -9.22 0.00
N VAL A 102 -9.94 -8.81 -0.16
CA VAL A 102 -9.53 -7.43 0.06
C VAL A 102 -10.21 -6.49 -0.94
N GLU A 103 -10.29 -6.85 -2.22
CA GLU A 103 -11.00 -6.06 -3.22
C GLU A 103 -12.49 -5.91 -2.89
N GLU A 104 -13.15 -6.99 -2.48
CA GLU A 104 -14.55 -6.96 -2.08
C GLU A 104 -14.79 -6.06 -0.87
N VAL A 105 -14.00 -6.21 0.19
CA VAL A 105 -14.10 -5.38 1.40
C VAL A 105 -13.80 -3.92 1.07
N ALA A 106 -12.77 -3.64 0.29
CA ALA A 106 -12.42 -2.29 -0.15
C ALA A 106 -13.52 -1.65 -1.00
N ALA A 107 -14.20 -2.44 -1.85
CA ALA A 107 -15.33 -1.95 -2.64
C ALA A 107 -16.53 -1.57 -1.76
N ILE A 108 -16.81 -2.34 -0.71
CA ILE A 108 -17.86 -2.02 0.27
C ILE A 108 -17.59 -0.67 0.93
N PHE A 109 -16.39 -0.46 1.46
CA PHE A 109 -16.00 0.82 2.06
C PHE A 109 -16.07 1.97 1.05
N GLY A 110 -15.62 1.75 -0.19
CA GLY A 110 -15.65 2.76 -1.24
C GLY A 110 -17.04 3.22 -1.69
N GLN A 111 -18.08 2.44 -1.40
CA GLN A 111 -19.48 2.74 -1.74
C GLN A 111 -20.27 3.38 -0.58
N MET A 112 -19.67 3.51 0.61
CA MET A 112 -20.34 4.10 1.76
C MET A 112 -20.55 5.62 1.56
N ASP A 113 -21.69 6.14 2.04
CA ASP A 113 -22.01 7.57 1.96
C ASP A 113 -21.12 8.42 2.90
N ASP A 114 -20.66 7.83 4.00
CA ASP A 114 -19.79 8.47 4.97
C ASP A 114 -18.36 8.61 4.43
N GLU A 115 -17.85 9.85 4.39
CA GLU A 115 -16.51 10.18 3.84
C GLU A 115 -15.38 9.51 4.65
N TYR A 116 -15.51 9.48 5.97
CA TYR A 116 -14.53 8.84 6.84
C TYR A 116 -14.44 7.33 6.57
N MET A 117 -15.59 6.68 6.32
CA MET A 117 -15.61 5.26 5.96
C MET A 117 -15.04 5.03 4.56
N ARG A 118 -15.27 5.91 3.59
CA ARG A 118 -14.65 5.80 2.26
C ARG A 118 -13.12 5.89 2.30
N GLU A 119 -12.57 6.68 3.22
CA GLU A 119 -11.11 6.79 3.39
C GLU A 119 -10.51 5.46 3.89
N ARG A 120 -11.27 4.65 4.65
CA ARG A 120 -10.85 3.32 5.10
C ARG A 120 -10.59 2.33 3.96
N LYS A 121 -11.10 2.59 2.76
CA LYS A 121 -10.76 1.80 1.57
C LYS A 121 -9.23 1.72 1.37
N ALA A 122 -8.52 2.83 1.55
CA ALA A 122 -7.07 2.86 1.39
C ALA A 122 -6.37 1.98 2.45
N ASP A 123 -6.87 1.99 3.69
CA ASP A 123 -6.32 1.17 4.77
C ASP A 123 -6.53 -0.32 4.48
N VAL A 124 -7.71 -0.71 3.98
CA VAL A 124 -8.01 -2.11 3.60
C VAL A 124 -7.07 -2.58 2.48
N LEU A 125 -6.86 -1.75 1.46
CA LEU A 125 -5.93 -2.07 0.36
C LEU A 125 -4.48 -2.17 0.85
N ASP A 126 -4.06 -1.32 1.77
CA ASP A 126 -2.72 -1.36 2.38
C ASP A 126 -2.51 -2.66 3.19
N ILE A 127 -3.52 -3.10 3.94
CA ILE A 127 -3.51 -4.38 4.63
C ILE A 127 -3.42 -5.54 3.63
N GLY A 128 -4.21 -5.52 2.56
CA GLY A 128 -4.14 -6.51 1.50
C GLY A 128 -2.76 -6.62 0.86
N LYS A 129 -2.14 -5.48 0.55
CA LYS A 129 -0.76 -5.38 0.07
C LYS A 129 0.20 -6.08 1.04
N ARG A 130 0.06 -5.83 2.35
CA ARG A 130 0.90 -6.41 3.39
C ARG A 130 0.75 -7.93 3.48
N PHE A 131 -0.48 -8.44 3.43
CA PHE A 131 -0.75 -9.88 3.38
C PHE A 131 -0.08 -10.54 2.17
N LEU A 132 -0.24 -9.97 0.97
CA LEU A 132 0.35 -10.51 -0.26
C LEU A 132 1.88 -10.46 -0.25
N ILE A 133 2.49 -9.38 0.25
CA ILE A 133 3.95 -9.28 0.43
C ILE A 133 4.47 -10.43 1.29
N LYS A 134 3.83 -10.68 2.44
CA LYS A 134 4.20 -11.78 3.34
C LYS A 134 3.96 -13.15 2.69
N CYS A 135 2.80 -13.33 2.04
CA CYS A 135 2.43 -14.57 1.38
C CYS A 135 3.39 -14.95 0.23
N LYS A 136 3.82 -13.96 -0.55
CA LYS A 136 4.78 -14.13 -1.66
C LYS A 136 6.24 -14.06 -1.22
N ASN A 137 6.51 -13.74 0.05
CA ASN A 137 7.87 -13.53 0.59
C ASN A 137 8.69 -12.51 -0.23
N ILE A 138 8.06 -11.41 -0.64
CA ILE A 138 8.68 -10.36 -1.46
C ILE A 138 9.43 -9.37 -0.57
N LYS A 139 10.64 -9.00 -0.99
CA LYS A 139 11.36 -7.88 -0.41
C LYS A 139 10.88 -6.58 -1.04
N VAL A 140 10.38 -5.67 -0.23
CA VAL A 140 9.93 -4.33 -0.64
C VAL A 140 11.06 -3.33 -0.44
N GLN A 141 11.13 -2.33 -1.32
CA GLN A 141 11.99 -1.17 -1.10
C GLN A 141 11.55 -0.45 0.18
N ASP A 142 12.49 -0.19 1.06
CA ASP A 142 12.22 0.53 2.31
C ASP A 142 12.53 2.03 2.12
N LEU A 143 11.49 2.85 2.15
CA LEU A 143 11.64 4.30 2.08
C LEU A 143 12.34 4.90 3.32
N ALA A 144 12.39 4.15 4.44
CA ALA A 144 13.19 4.52 5.60
C ALA A 144 14.70 4.44 5.35
N ALA A 145 15.12 3.64 4.38
CA ALA A 145 16.54 3.49 4.02
C ALA A 145 17.11 4.68 3.23
N ILE A 146 16.29 5.65 2.85
CA ILE A 146 16.73 6.86 2.14
C ILE A 146 17.51 7.75 3.11
N GLN A 147 18.78 7.99 2.80
CA GLN A 147 19.72 8.78 3.62
C GLN A 147 20.31 9.98 2.87
N GLU A 148 19.83 10.23 1.65
CA GLU A 148 20.26 11.37 0.82
C GLU A 148 19.03 12.15 0.33
N PRO A 149 19.19 13.47 0.07
CA PRO A 149 18.08 14.28 -0.45
C PRO A 149 17.57 13.75 -1.78
N VAL A 150 16.27 13.39 -1.86
CA VAL A 150 15.64 12.87 -3.09
C VAL A 150 14.24 13.42 -3.28
N ILE A 151 13.76 13.33 -4.51
CA ILE A 151 12.34 13.43 -4.86
C ILE A 151 11.83 12.02 -5.10
N VAL A 152 10.90 11.55 -4.27
CA VAL A 152 10.26 10.24 -4.43
C VAL A 152 9.28 10.29 -5.58
N VAL A 153 9.43 9.37 -6.54
CA VAL A 153 8.55 9.20 -7.69
C VAL A 153 7.95 7.80 -7.62
N ALA A 154 6.63 7.69 -7.53
CA ALA A 154 5.92 6.44 -7.36
C ALA A 154 4.67 6.37 -8.24
N ARG A 155 4.09 5.18 -8.40
CA ARG A 155 2.73 5.05 -8.93
C ARG A 155 1.74 5.64 -7.94
N ASP A 156 1.74 5.10 -6.73
CA ASP A 156 1.02 5.62 -5.56
C ASP A 156 1.86 5.30 -4.29
N LEU A 157 1.45 5.86 -3.16
CA LEU A 157 2.06 5.59 -1.86
C LEU A 157 0.96 5.34 -0.84
N PHE A 158 1.05 4.22 -0.17
CA PHE A 158 0.13 3.84 0.89
C PHE A 158 0.53 4.46 2.24
N PRO A 159 -0.38 4.49 3.23
CA PRO A 159 -0.07 4.95 4.57
C PRO A 159 1.19 4.30 5.15
N SER A 160 1.34 2.99 4.99
CA SER A 160 2.51 2.24 5.47
C SER A 160 3.83 2.61 4.79
N ASP A 161 3.79 3.09 3.55
CA ASP A 161 4.97 3.56 2.84
C ASP A 161 5.40 4.94 3.37
N THR A 162 4.43 5.83 3.56
CA THR A 162 4.68 7.24 3.94
C THR A 162 5.12 7.43 5.38
N VAL A 163 4.63 6.62 6.31
CA VAL A 163 5.01 6.67 7.73
C VAL A 163 6.50 6.42 7.95
N LYS A 164 7.11 5.61 7.10
CA LYS A 164 8.54 5.28 7.17
C LYS A 164 9.46 6.32 6.54
N MET A 165 8.92 7.26 5.76
CA MET A 165 9.72 8.27 5.10
C MET A 165 10.33 9.26 6.09
N ASN A 166 11.63 9.56 5.93
CA ASN A 166 12.27 10.63 6.67
C ASN A 166 12.10 11.97 5.92
N PRO A 167 11.33 12.95 6.46
CA PRO A 167 11.12 14.25 5.83
C PRO A 167 12.41 15.06 5.64
N GLU A 168 13.48 14.70 6.36
CA GLU A 168 14.78 15.35 6.18
C GLU A 168 15.40 15.02 4.82
N TYR A 169 15.15 13.82 4.28
CA TYR A 169 15.71 13.39 3.01
C TYR A 169 14.70 13.45 1.86
N VAL A 170 13.43 13.27 2.12
CA VAL A 170 12.39 13.38 1.09
C VAL A 170 12.05 14.84 0.84
N LYS A 171 12.61 15.42 -0.22
CA LYS A 171 12.45 16.83 -0.58
C LYS A 171 11.23 17.12 -1.43
N GLY A 172 10.66 16.11 -2.06
CA GLY A 172 9.46 16.23 -2.88
C GLY A 172 8.85 14.87 -3.17
N ILE A 173 7.57 14.87 -3.55
CA ILE A 173 6.84 13.64 -3.89
C ILE A 173 6.10 13.86 -5.21
N LEU A 174 6.20 12.88 -6.10
CA LEU A 174 5.47 12.80 -7.36
C LEU A 174 4.76 11.46 -7.44
N THR A 175 3.43 11.44 -7.54
CA THR A 175 2.70 10.19 -7.78
C THR A 175 1.93 10.23 -9.09
N GLN A 176 1.91 9.10 -9.79
CA GLN A 176 1.17 8.94 -11.04
C GLN A 176 -0.33 8.89 -10.80
N GLU A 177 -0.72 8.28 -9.69
CA GLU A 177 -2.10 8.15 -9.23
C GLU A 177 -2.36 9.03 -8.00
N GLY A 178 -3.59 9.00 -7.49
CA GLY A 178 -4.00 9.80 -6.35
C GLY A 178 -4.56 11.17 -6.72
N GLY A 179 -5.10 11.84 -5.73
CA GLY A 179 -5.73 13.17 -5.85
C GLY A 179 -5.30 14.10 -4.71
N VAL A 180 -5.80 15.33 -4.75
CA VAL A 180 -5.46 16.37 -3.76
C VAL A 180 -5.95 16.09 -2.34
N THR A 181 -6.83 15.10 -2.20
CA THR A 181 -7.35 14.58 -0.92
C THR A 181 -6.76 13.22 -0.55
N SER A 182 -5.83 12.67 -1.36
CA SER A 182 -5.19 11.40 -1.05
C SER A 182 -4.36 11.48 0.24
N HIS A 183 -4.09 10.31 0.83
CA HIS A 183 -3.24 10.20 2.02
C HIS A 183 -1.87 10.90 1.80
N VAL A 184 -1.25 10.68 0.65
CA VAL A 184 0.02 11.34 0.25
C VAL A 184 -0.10 12.85 0.29
N SER A 185 -1.21 13.39 -0.22
CA SER A 185 -1.45 14.85 -0.26
C SER A 185 -1.58 15.44 1.13
N ILE A 186 -2.29 14.76 2.03
CA ILE A 186 -2.47 15.18 3.42
C ILE A 186 -1.14 15.13 4.16
N MET A 187 -0.41 14.03 4.03
CA MET A 187 0.89 13.83 4.65
C MET A 187 1.91 14.88 4.16
N ALA A 188 2.00 15.08 2.86
CA ALA A 188 2.92 16.06 2.27
C ALA A 188 2.66 17.50 2.77
N LYS A 189 1.38 17.88 2.92
CA LYS A 189 1.00 19.17 3.53
C LYS A 189 1.46 19.25 4.98
N ASN A 190 1.25 18.22 5.76
CA ASN A 190 1.60 18.20 7.19
C ASN A 190 3.11 18.33 7.41
N TYR A 191 3.91 17.72 6.55
CA TYR A 191 5.37 17.82 6.60
C TYR A 191 5.95 19.00 5.83
N GLY A 192 5.12 19.77 5.11
CA GLY A 192 5.60 20.87 4.27
C GLY A 192 6.42 20.41 3.06
N ILE A 193 6.24 19.18 2.62
CA ILE A 193 6.93 18.61 1.46
C ILE A 193 6.17 18.96 0.19
N PRO A 194 6.80 19.58 -0.83
CA PRO A 194 6.18 19.81 -2.14
C PRO A 194 5.71 18.47 -2.75
N ALA A 195 4.45 18.41 -3.21
CA ALA A 195 3.91 17.19 -3.78
C ALA A 195 2.97 17.46 -4.96
N LEU A 196 3.12 16.64 -6.00
CA LEU A 196 2.22 16.55 -7.14
C LEU A 196 1.65 15.12 -7.21
N THR A 197 0.34 15.01 -7.33
CA THR A 197 -0.36 13.73 -7.46
C THR A 197 -1.18 13.70 -8.75
N GLY A 198 -1.41 12.50 -9.30
CA GLY A 198 -2.12 12.34 -10.56
C GLY A 198 -1.30 12.74 -11.80
N VAL A 199 0.02 12.61 -11.74
CA VAL A 199 0.95 12.98 -12.82
C VAL A 199 1.06 11.83 -13.82
N THR A 200 0.12 11.73 -14.72
CA THR A 200 0.03 10.63 -15.71
C THR A 200 1.34 10.48 -16.51
N GLY A 201 1.84 9.25 -16.59
CA GLY A 201 3.03 8.90 -17.38
C GLY A 201 4.35 9.38 -16.78
N ILE A 202 4.39 9.77 -15.49
CA ILE A 202 5.63 10.23 -14.85
C ILE A 202 6.68 9.11 -14.75
N LEU A 203 6.25 7.88 -14.50
CA LEU A 203 7.14 6.73 -14.36
C LEU A 203 7.89 6.37 -15.65
N GLU A 204 7.33 6.72 -16.81
CA GLU A 204 7.94 6.50 -18.11
C GLU A 204 8.97 7.58 -18.47
N LYS A 205 8.87 8.76 -17.85
CA LYS A 205 9.63 9.96 -18.18
C LYS A 205 10.80 10.23 -17.24
N VAL A 206 10.83 9.60 -16.08
CA VAL A 206 11.83 9.80 -15.04
C VAL A 206 12.62 8.51 -14.81
N GLN A 207 13.91 8.64 -14.61
CA GLN A 207 14.82 7.57 -14.22
C GLN A 207 15.47 7.90 -12.89
N ASN A 208 15.93 6.88 -12.15
CA ASN A 208 16.67 7.10 -10.91
C ASN A 208 17.86 8.03 -11.14
N GLY A 209 18.02 9.03 -10.28
CA GLY A 209 19.12 9.98 -10.30
C GLY A 209 18.97 11.16 -11.27
N ASN A 210 17.83 11.27 -11.96
CA ASN A 210 17.57 12.40 -12.87
C ASN A 210 17.34 13.71 -12.11
#